data_de1d841291c1ec81ea8eaa09320353cb
#
_entry.id   de1d841291c1ec81ea8eaa09320353cb
#
_cell.length_a   1.000
_cell.length_b   1.000
_cell.length_c   1.000
_cell.angle_alpha   90.00
_cell.angle_beta   90.00
_cell.angle_gamma   90.00
#
_symmetry.space_group_name_H-M   'P 1'
#
loop_
_entity.id
_entity.type
_entity.pdbx_description
1 polymer ?
#
loop_
_entity_poly.entity_id
_entity_poly.type
_entity_poly.pdbx_seq_one_letter_code
_entity_poly.pdbx_strand_id
1 'polypeptide(L)'
;MSFVTVKGLNIHYEKSGRKGKKVLLLHGWGQNTEMMAYIADFLKKHFIVYNLDFPGFGESEEPKEAWSNEDYVDFLHEFVEINKINNPILIGHSFGCRVALYYAYKYPVYKMALTGAAGIIAPHDLEWYLKVYTYKAGKILLKPFKNLSKKLQSNAGSEDYKNASPVLKGTLVKCVNFDITPYLKDIKPETLLIYGDKDEATPIWMGKKMEELMPNATLITFEGDDHFAYIHQPDRFNRVLEAYLKSDYD
;
A
#
# COMPACT_ATOMS: atom_id res chain seq x y z
N MET A 1 21.40 1.97 -5.49
CA MET A 1 20.30 1.83 -6.46
C MET A 1 20.52 0.56 -7.23
N SER A 2 19.52 -0.28 -7.33
CA SER A 2 19.59 -1.54 -8.06
C SER A 2 18.34 -1.71 -8.91
N PHE A 3 18.47 -2.42 -10.03
CA PHE A 3 17.35 -2.78 -10.86
C PHE A 3 17.28 -4.29 -11.01
N VAL A 4 16.08 -4.81 -11.15
CA VAL A 4 15.82 -6.23 -11.42
C VAL A 4 14.62 -6.37 -12.35
N THR A 5 14.65 -7.34 -13.24
CA THR A 5 13.50 -7.62 -14.12
C THR A 5 12.52 -8.52 -13.39
N VAL A 6 11.27 -8.04 -13.19
CA VAL A 6 10.16 -8.79 -12.60
C VAL A 6 8.94 -8.64 -13.50
N LYS A 7 8.26 -9.71 -13.83
CA LYS A 7 7.14 -9.74 -14.80
C LYS A 7 7.46 -9.00 -16.11
N GLY A 8 8.74 -9.04 -16.55
CA GLY A 8 9.21 -8.36 -17.75
C GLY A 8 9.36 -6.84 -17.64
N LEU A 9 9.21 -6.27 -16.45
CA LEU A 9 9.39 -4.85 -16.15
C LEU A 9 10.73 -4.63 -15.45
N ASN A 10 11.38 -3.48 -15.72
CA ASN A 10 12.59 -3.06 -15.03
C ASN A 10 12.19 -2.37 -13.72
N ILE A 11 12.49 -3.01 -12.58
CA ILE A 11 12.03 -2.59 -11.24
C ILE A 11 13.20 -2.04 -10.45
N HIS A 12 13.03 -0.81 -10.00
CA HIS A 12 13.97 -0.15 -9.09
C HIS A 12 13.78 -0.61 -7.65
N TYR A 13 14.87 -0.83 -6.94
CA TYR A 13 14.89 -1.03 -5.50
C TYR A 13 16.22 -0.63 -4.88
N GLU A 14 16.20 -0.35 -3.59
CA GLU A 14 17.36 -0.12 -2.78
C GLU A 14 17.55 -1.25 -1.77
N LYS A 15 18.75 -1.81 -1.71
CA LYS A 15 19.10 -2.83 -0.74
C LYS A 15 20.10 -2.27 0.27
N SER A 16 19.79 -2.41 1.55
CA SER A 16 20.64 -1.97 2.66
C SER A 16 20.68 -3.00 3.79
N GLY A 17 21.62 -2.82 4.73
CA GLY A 17 21.86 -3.82 5.78
C GLY A 17 22.69 -5.00 5.31
N ARG A 18 23.27 -5.76 6.27
CA ARG A 18 24.21 -6.86 5.96
C ARG A 18 23.84 -8.20 6.59
N LYS A 19 22.98 -8.19 7.61
CA LYS A 19 22.61 -9.38 8.38
C LYS A 19 21.15 -9.29 8.84
N GLY A 20 20.65 -10.37 9.41
CA GLY A 20 19.32 -10.45 9.98
C GLY A 20 18.23 -10.87 8.98
N LYS A 21 17.00 -10.89 9.47
CA LYS A 21 15.83 -11.19 8.65
C LYS A 21 15.68 -10.17 7.52
N LYS A 22 14.99 -10.56 6.47
CA LYS A 22 14.75 -9.68 5.32
C LYS A 22 13.46 -8.91 5.50
N VAL A 23 13.53 -7.59 5.33
CA VAL A 23 12.40 -6.66 5.41
C VAL A 23 12.13 -6.09 4.02
N LEU A 24 10.87 -6.05 3.61
CA LEU A 24 10.42 -5.34 2.42
C LEU A 24 9.63 -4.11 2.84
N LEU A 25 10.00 -2.96 2.29
CA LEU A 25 9.28 -1.69 2.45
C LEU A 25 8.41 -1.45 1.23
N LEU A 26 7.12 -1.23 1.46
CA LEU A 26 6.07 -1.14 0.47
C LEU A 26 5.38 0.23 0.59
N HIS A 27 5.72 1.16 -0.30
CA HIS A 27 5.23 2.53 -0.26
C HIS A 27 3.75 2.68 -0.64
N GLY A 28 3.16 3.86 -0.38
CA GLY A 28 1.79 4.22 -0.74
C GLY A 28 1.62 4.56 -2.23
N TRP A 29 0.37 4.74 -2.65
CA TRP A 29 0.06 5.18 -4.01
C TRP A 29 0.70 6.54 -4.34
N GLY A 30 1.26 6.68 -5.53
CA GLY A 30 1.92 7.91 -5.97
C GLY A 30 3.25 8.23 -5.28
N GLN A 31 3.75 7.32 -4.43
CA GLN A 31 5.00 7.46 -3.70
C GLN A 31 6.12 6.63 -4.34
N ASN A 32 7.27 6.60 -3.69
CA ASN A 32 8.47 5.89 -4.13
C ASN A 32 9.35 5.50 -2.92
N THR A 33 10.53 4.96 -3.19
CA THR A 33 11.52 4.55 -2.18
C THR A 33 11.92 5.68 -1.23
N GLU A 34 11.94 6.95 -1.66
CA GLU A 34 12.31 8.09 -0.81
C GLU A 34 11.40 8.23 0.42
N MET A 35 10.09 7.95 0.24
CA MET A 35 9.11 8.05 1.33
C MET A 35 9.35 7.04 2.45
N MET A 36 10.00 5.92 2.14
CA MET A 36 10.32 4.87 3.10
C MET A 36 11.80 4.88 3.54
N ALA A 37 12.62 5.80 3.02
CA ALA A 37 14.07 5.83 3.23
C ALA A 37 14.46 5.96 4.70
N TYR A 38 13.72 6.77 5.49
CA TYR A 38 13.98 6.95 6.92
C TYR A 38 13.77 5.62 7.70
N ILE A 39 12.75 4.87 7.33
CA ILE A 39 12.50 3.54 7.91
C ILE A 39 13.61 2.56 7.50
N ALA A 40 14.02 2.60 6.22
CA ALA A 40 15.12 1.76 5.73
C ALA A 40 16.43 2.04 6.49
N ASP A 41 16.75 3.31 6.71
CA ASP A 41 17.94 3.74 7.44
C ASP A 41 17.94 3.32 8.91
N PHE A 42 16.79 3.32 9.54
CA PHE A 42 16.63 2.81 10.89
C PHE A 42 16.85 1.30 10.96
N LEU A 43 16.20 0.54 10.07
CA LEU A 43 16.16 -0.92 10.11
C LEU A 43 17.46 -1.59 9.61
N LYS A 44 18.24 -0.95 8.72
CA LYS A 44 19.45 -1.54 8.12
C LYS A 44 20.54 -1.94 9.14
N LYS A 45 20.42 -1.47 10.38
CA LYS A 45 21.35 -1.81 11.48
C LYS A 45 21.19 -3.27 11.92
N HIS A 46 19.97 -3.82 11.81
CA HIS A 46 19.60 -5.13 12.32
C HIS A 46 19.01 -6.08 11.26
N PHE A 47 18.63 -5.55 10.10
CA PHE A 47 17.93 -6.27 9.05
C PHE A 47 18.56 -6.06 7.68
N ILE A 48 18.31 -6.99 6.75
CA ILE A 48 18.51 -6.78 5.32
C ILE A 48 17.24 -6.16 4.76
N VAL A 49 17.30 -4.89 4.38
CA VAL A 49 16.12 -4.11 3.93
C VAL A 49 16.10 -4.01 2.42
N TYR A 50 14.97 -4.33 1.83
CA TYR A 50 14.63 -4.10 0.43
C TYR A 50 13.55 -3.02 0.39
N ASN A 51 13.88 -1.85 -0.08
CA ASN A 51 12.98 -0.72 -0.29
C ASN A 51 12.73 -0.63 -1.79
N LEU A 52 11.52 -0.91 -2.25
CA LEU A 52 11.23 -1.05 -3.68
C LEU A 52 10.22 0.01 -4.17
N ASP A 53 10.40 0.43 -5.41
CA ASP A 53 9.39 1.17 -6.15
C ASP A 53 8.42 0.19 -6.81
N PHE A 54 7.14 0.31 -6.51
CA PHE A 54 6.13 -0.49 -7.20
C PHE A 54 6.08 -0.16 -8.70
N PRO A 55 5.72 -1.13 -9.56
CA PRO A 55 5.51 -0.90 -10.99
C PRO A 55 4.60 0.30 -11.28
N GLY A 56 5.10 1.23 -12.09
CA GLY A 56 4.44 2.49 -12.42
C GLY A 56 4.73 3.65 -11.47
N PHE A 57 5.60 3.45 -10.48
CA PHE A 57 5.99 4.49 -9.51
C PHE A 57 7.52 4.61 -9.40
N GLY A 58 7.97 5.78 -8.92
CA GLY A 58 9.39 6.07 -8.74
C GLY A 58 10.19 5.86 -10.03
N GLU A 59 11.27 5.08 -9.95
CA GLU A 59 12.12 4.72 -11.08
C GLU A 59 11.73 3.37 -11.73
N SER A 60 10.67 2.71 -11.23
CA SER A 60 10.18 1.45 -11.79
C SER A 60 9.36 1.66 -13.06
N GLU A 61 9.53 0.76 -14.02
CA GLU A 61 8.79 0.78 -15.28
C GLU A 61 7.28 0.62 -15.06
N GLU A 62 6.48 1.40 -15.83
CA GLU A 62 5.03 1.30 -15.79
C GLU A 62 4.55 0.06 -16.57
N PRO A 63 3.58 -0.71 -16.03
CA PRO A 63 2.95 -1.80 -16.79
C PRO A 63 2.27 -1.30 -18.06
N LYS A 64 2.20 -2.15 -19.10
CA LYS A 64 1.54 -1.82 -20.35
C LYS A 64 0.01 -1.75 -20.26
N GLU A 65 -0.56 -2.38 -19.24
CA GLU A 65 -2.00 -2.43 -18.97
C GLU A 65 -2.29 -2.22 -17.49
N ALA A 66 -3.54 -1.88 -17.19
CA ALA A 66 -3.98 -1.62 -15.81
C ALA A 66 -3.93 -2.89 -14.94
N TRP A 67 -3.17 -2.85 -13.86
CA TRP A 67 -3.02 -3.93 -12.89
C TRP A 67 -4.10 -3.91 -11.80
N SER A 68 -4.46 -5.07 -11.32
CA SER A 68 -5.26 -5.29 -10.12
C SER A 68 -4.36 -5.42 -8.87
N ASN A 69 -4.96 -5.49 -7.70
CA ASN A 69 -4.23 -5.82 -6.47
C ASN A 69 -3.56 -7.20 -6.55
N GLU A 70 -4.18 -8.14 -7.25
CA GLU A 70 -3.67 -9.48 -7.47
C GLU A 70 -2.39 -9.47 -8.33
N ASP A 71 -2.37 -8.64 -9.38
CA ASP A 71 -1.18 -8.47 -10.25
C ASP A 71 0.01 -7.91 -9.46
N TYR A 72 -0.22 -6.96 -8.53
CA TYR A 72 0.82 -6.44 -7.62
C TYR A 72 1.29 -7.49 -6.61
N VAL A 73 0.42 -8.35 -6.13
CA VAL A 73 0.80 -9.46 -5.24
C VAL A 73 1.65 -10.51 -5.99
N ASP A 74 1.26 -10.86 -7.20
CA ASP A 74 2.03 -11.79 -8.04
C ASP A 74 3.40 -11.20 -8.43
N PHE A 75 3.45 -9.88 -8.70
CA PHE A 75 4.70 -9.14 -8.89
C PHE A 75 5.59 -9.22 -7.62
N LEU A 76 5.03 -8.94 -6.45
CA LEU A 76 5.78 -8.97 -5.20
C LEU A 76 6.31 -10.38 -4.91
N HIS A 77 5.53 -11.42 -5.24
CA HIS A 77 5.95 -12.80 -5.08
C HIS A 77 7.15 -13.13 -5.97
N GLU A 78 7.10 -12.77 -7.25
CA GLU A 78 8.23 -12.98 -8.18
C GLU A 78 9.48 -12.19 -7.72
N PHE A 79 9.31 -10.94 -7.24
CA PHE A 79 10.42 -10.17 -6.65
C PHE A 79 11.04 -10.89 -5.44
N VAL A 80 10.22 -11.44 -4.56
CA VAL A 80 10.64 -12.21 -3.38
C VAL A 80 11.43 -13.45 -3.80
N GLU A 81 10.95 -14.20 -4.79
CA GLU A 81 11.61 -15.41 -5.29
C GLU A 81 12.97 -15.10 -5.95
N ILE A 82 13.03 -14.10 -6.84
CA ILE A 82 14.26 -13.67 -7.52
C ILE A 82 15.34 -13.27 -6.50
N ASN A 83 14.94 -12.55 -5.43
CA ASN A 83 15.85 -12.08 -4.38
C ASN A 83 16.08 -13.15 -3.29
N LYS A 84 15.54 -14.36 -3.44
CA LYS A 84 15.66 -15.47 -2.49
C LYS A 84 15.27 -15.04 -1.07
N ILE A 85 14.16 -14.32 -0.96
CA ILE A 85 13.63 -13.83 0.31
C ILE A 85 12.67 -14.88 0.86
N ASN A 86 13.03 -15.47 1.99
CA ASN A 86 12.17 -16.46 2.63
C ASN A 86 11.46 -15.80 3.81
N ASN A 87 10.14 -15.93 3.86
CA ASN A 87 9.31 -15.52 4.99
C ASN A 87 9.64 -14.07 5.46
N PRO A 88 9.38 -13.04 4.61
CA PRO A 88 9.79 -11.66 4.89
C PRO A 88 9.04 -11.03 6.05
N ILE A 89 9.62 -9.97 6.61
CA ILE A 89 8.88 -8.94 7.35
C ILE A 89 8.39 -7.93 6.29
N LEU A 90 7.08 -7.63 6.29
CA LEU A 90 6.51 -6.61 5.40
C LEU A 90 6.20 -5.34 6.20
N ILE A 91 6.70 -4.21 5.76
CA ILE A 91 6.36 -2.90 6.31
C ILE A 91 5.74 -2.08 5.18
N GLY A 92 4.49 -1.69 5.36
CA GLY A 92 3.73 -1.02 4.32
C GLY A 92 3.12 0.30 4.76
N HIS A 93 2.88 1.17 3.78
CA HIS A 93 2.07 2.36 3.92
C HIS A 93 0.90 2.33 2.93
N SER A 94 -0.32 2.63 3.40
CA SER A 94 -1.50 2.86 2.55
C SER A 94 -1.74 1.76 1.50
N PHE A 95 -1.49 2.05 0.22
CA PHE A 95 -1.56 1.09 -0.89
C PHE A 95 -0.63 -0.12 -0.67
N GLY A 96 0.60 0.12 -0.21
CA GLY A 96 1.54 -0.96 0.12
C GLY A 96 1.00 -1.92 1.17
N CYS A 97 0.19 -1.44 2.10
CA CYS A 97 -0.50 -2.30 3.08
C CYS A 97 -1.55 -3.18 2.42
N ARG A 98 -2.30 -2.66 1.44
CA ARG A 98 -3.29 -3.44 0.68
C ARG A 98 -2.62 -4.62 -0.03
N VAL A 99 -1.45 -4.38 -0.65
CA VAL A 99 -0.65 -5.43 -1.28
C VAL A 99 -0.10 -6.40 -0.23
N ALA A 100 0.45 -5.89 0.89
CA ALA A 100 1.00 -6.72 1.96
C ALA A 100 -0.04 -7.67 2.59
N LEU A 101 -1.25 -7.18 2.87
CA LEU A 101 -2.33 -7.97 3.44
C LEU A 101 -2.74 -9.12 2.52
N TYR A 102 -2.95 -8.85 1.23
CA TYR A 102 -3.33 -9.91 0.29
C TYR A 102 -2.15 -10.85 -0.02
N TYR A 103 -0.93 -10.35 0.00
CA TYR A 103 0.27 -11.18 -0.06
C TYR A 103 0.34 -12.16 1.12
N ALA A 104 0.13 -11.68 2.35
CA ALA A 104 0.16 -12.50 3.56
C ALA A 104 -0.98 -13.53 3.65
N TYR A 105 -2.10 -13.30 2.95
CA TYR A 105 -3.13 -14.30 2.75
C TYR A 105 -2.68 -15.44 1.82
N LYS A 106 -1.92 -15.12 0.75
CA LYS A 106 -1.51 -16.10 -0.26
C LYS A 106 -0.18 -16.79 0.04
N TYR A 107 0.76 -16.09 0.69
CA TYR A 107 2.15 -16.53 0.84
C TYR A 107 2.66 -16.35 2.28
N PRO A 108 3.70 -17.13 2.67
CA PRO A 108 4.29 -16.99 3.99
C PRO A 108 4.89 -15.62 4.25
N VAL A 109 4.54 -15.04 5.38
CA VAL A 109 5.07 -13.78 5.90
C VAL A 109 5.39 -13.95 7.38
N TYR A 110 6.54 -13.47 7.83
CA TYR A 110 6.96 -13.63 9.23
C TYR A 110 6.19 -12.67 10.16
N LYS A 111 6.25 -11.37 9.88
CA LYS A 111 5.57 -10.30 10.63
C LYS A 111 5.16 -9.17 9.69
N MET A 112 4.24 -8.33 10.10
CA MET A 112 3.86 -7.13 9.37
C MET A 112 3.78 -5.90 10.28
N ALA A 113 4.21 -4.73 9.77
CA ALA A 113 3.92 -3.43 10.36
C ALA A 113 3.30 -2.53 9.27
N LEU A 114 2.05 -2.15 9.47
CA LEU A 114 1.21 -1.51 8.46
C LEU A 114 0.74 -0.14 8.97
N THR A 115 1.11 0.93 8.28
CA THR A 115 0.70 2.30 8.65
C THR A 115 -0.31 2.87 7.68
N GLY A 116 -1.42 3.43 8.19
CA GLY A 116 -2.51 3.95 7.38
C GLY A 116 -3.04 2.89 6.41
N ALA A 117 -3.26 1.66 6.88
CA ALA A 117 -3.52 0.53 6.01
C ALA A 117 -4.82 0.67 5.23
N ALA A 118 -4.72 0.68 3.91
CA ALA A 118 -5.86 0.60 3.00
C ALA A 118 -6.26 -0.86 2.76
N GLY A 119 -7.52 -1.08 2.35
CA GLY A 119 -7.96 -2.43 1.94
C GLY A 119 -9.43 -2.69 2.22
N ILE A 120 -9.98 -2.16 3.28
CA ILE A 120 -11.41 -2.26 3.56
C ILE A 120 -12.16 -1.24 2.71
N ILE A 121 -13.24 -1.66 2.07
CA ILE A 121 -14.12 -0.74 1.34
C ILE A 121 -15.08 -0.11 2.33
N ALA A 122 -15.08 1.22 2.40
CA ALA A 122 -16.05 1.95 3.21
C ALA A 122 -17.46 1.73 2.67
N PRO A 123 -18.47 1.53 3.53
CA PRO A 123 -19.84 1.54 3.10
C PRO A 123 -20.17 2.92 2.51
N HIS A 124 -20.73 2.92 1.30
CA HIS A 124 -21.13 4.14 0.64
C HIS A 124 -22.55 4.51 1.06
N ASP A 125 -22.80 5.78 1.28
CA ASP A 125 -24.13 6.32 1.52
C ASP A 125 -24.93 6.53 0.21
N LEU A 126 -26.21 6.87 0.35
CA LEU A 126 -27.08 7.12 -0.79
C LEU A 126 -26.61 8.30 -1.65
N GLU A 127 -26.01 9.31 -1.03
CA GLU A 127 -25.50 10.50 -1.73
C GLU A 127 -24.32 10.13 -2.65
N TRP A 128 -23.43 9.25 -2.20
CA TRP A 128 -22.34 8.71 -3.02
C TRP A 128 -22.88 7.95 -4.23
N TYR A 129 -23.87 7.07 -4.02
CA TYR A 129 -24.51 6.35 -5.15
C TYR A 129 -25.13 7.31 -6.15
N LEU A 130 -25.85 8.33 -5.68
CA LEU A 130 -26.42 9.36 -6.56
C LEU A 130 -25.34 10.10 -7.36
N LYS A 131 -24.24 10.51 -6.73
CA LYS A 131 -23.09 11.15 -7.41
C LYS A 131 -22.48 10.23 -8.48
N VAL A 132 -22.26 8.98 -8.16
CA VAL A 132 -21.70 8.00 -9.11
C VAL A 132 -22.63 7.76 -10.29
N TYR A 133 -23.94 7.56 -10.04
CA TYR A 133 -24.90 7.29 -11.12
C TYR A 133 -25.15 8.52 -11.99
N THR A 134 -25.23 9.72 -11.42
CA THR A 134 -25.34 10.96 -12.19
C THR A 134 -24.09 11.23 -13.04
N TYR A 135 -22.89 10.95 -12.50
CA TYR A 135 -21.65 11.01 -13.27
C TYR A 135 -21.65 10.00 -14.44
N LYS A 136 -22.01 8.73 -14.18
CA LYS A 136 -22.09 7.69 -15.22
C LYS A 136 -23.11 8.07 -16.32
N ALA A 137 -24.28 8.54 -15.93
CA ALA A 137 -25.31 9.02 -16.87
C ALA A 137 -24.80 10.22 -17.68
N GLY A 138 -24.18 11.21 -17.03
CA GLY A 138 -23.57 12.36 -17.69
C GLY A 138 -22.48 11.95 -18.69
N LYS A 139 -21.63 10.99 -18.35
CA LYS A 139 -20.58 10.45 -19.25
C LYS A 139 -21.19 9.81 -20.51
N ILE A 140 -22.31 9.08 -20.37
CA ILE A 140 -23.00 8.45 -21.50
C ILE A 140 -23.64 9.51 -22.37
N LEU A 141 -24.39 10.45 -21.77
CA LEU A 141 -25.12 11.52 -22.47
C LEU A 141 -24.18 12.49 -23.18
N LEU A 142 -23.02 12.79 -22.59
CA LEU A 142 -22.05 13.73 -23.14
C LEU A 142 -21.02 13.07 -24.07
N LYS A 143 -21.10 11.76 -24.30
CA LYS A 143 -20.19 11.02 -25.19
C LYS A 143 -20.05 11.64 -26.59
N PRO A 144 -21.14 12.14 -27.24
CA PRO A 144 -21.04 12.83 -28.53
C PRO A 144 -20.36 14.19 -28.45
N PHE A 145 -20.34 14.85 -27.29
CA PHE A 145 -19.79 16.19 -27.07
C PHE A 145 -18.39 16.10 -26.43
N LYS A 146 -17.36 15.81 -27.23
CA LYS A 146 -15.99 15.51 -26.78
C LYS A 146 -15.42 16.52 -25.77
N ASN A 147 -15.63 17.82 -25.96
CA ASN A 147 -15.08 18.85 -25.06
C ASN A 147 -15.79 18.87 -23.69
N LEU A 148 -17.13 18.70 -23.67
CA LEU A 148 -17.91 18.63 -22.44
C LEU A 148 -17.62 17.33 -21.67
N SER A 149 -17.50 16.22 -22.37
CA SER A 149 -17.13 14.92 -21.80
C SER A 149 -15.72 14.96 -21.17
N LYS A 150 -14.73 15.61 -21.83
CA LYS A 150 -13.39 15.81 -21.25
C LYS A 150 -13.44 16.68 -19.98
N LYS A 151 -14.21 17.78 -19.99
CA LYS A 151 -14.38 18.66 -18.82
C LYS A 151 -15.06 17.95 -17.64
N LEU A 152 -16.06 17.10 -17.92
CA LEU A 152 -16.69 16.27 -16.89
C LEU A 152 -15.68 15.28 -16.27
N GLN A 153 -14.86 14.66 -17.11
CA GLN A 153 -13.85 13.68 -16.65
C GLN A 153 -12.67 14.33 -15.92
N SER A 154 -12.23 15.53 -16.31
CA SER A 154 -11.13 16.25 -15.65
C SER A 154 -11.50 16.73 -14.24
N ASN A 155 -12.77 16.96 -13.97
CA ASN A 155 -13.25 17.41 -12.65
C ASN A 155 -13.60 16.24 -11.71
N ALA A 156 -13.59 15.00 -12.21
CA ALA A 156 -13.97 13.83 -11.43
C ALA A 156 -12.75 13.07 -10.93
N GLY A 157 -12.85 12.52 -9.71
CA GLY A 157 -11.84 11.68 -9.09
C GLY A 157 -10.94 12.42 -8.10
N SER A 158 -10.19 11.63 -7.32
CA SER A 158 -9.19 12.12 -6.38
C SER A 158 -8.01 12.77 -7.11
N GLU A 159 -7.15 13.49 -6.38
CA GLU A 159 -5.90 14.04 -6.91
C GLU A 159 -5.02 12.93 -7.52
N ASP A 160 -4.91 11.78 -6.84
CA ASP A 160 -4.20 10.59 -7.32
C ASP A 160 -4.72 10.13 -8.68
N TYR A 161 -6.06 10.10 -8.86
CA TYR A 161 -6.67 9.72 -10.13
C TYR A 161 -6.40 10.76 -11.22
N LYS A 162 -6.44 12.06 -10.91
CA LYS A 162 -6.22 13.12 -11.90
C LYS A 162 -4.80 13.11 -12.45
N ASN A 163 -3.80 12.91 -11.57
CA ASN A 163 -2.39 12.98 -11.88
C ASN A 163 -1.83 11.68 -12.50
N ALA A 164 -2.53 10.55 -12.38
CA ALA A 164 -2.09 9.27 -12.89
C ALA A 164 -2.12 9.19 -14.43
N SER A 165 -1.26 8.35 -14.99
CA SER A 165 -1.30 7.94 -16.40
C SER A 165 -2.63 7.22 -16.74
N PRO A 166 -2.98 7.04 -18.02
CA PRO A 166 -4.17 6.26 -18.38
C PRO A 166 -4.14 4.82 -17.83
N VAL A 167 -2.97 4.19 -17.77
CA VAL A 167 -2.79 2.84 -17.22
C VAL A 167 -3.00 2.86 -15.71
N LEU A 168 -2.33 3.76 -15.01
CA LEU A 168 -2.46 3.89 -13.55
C LEU A 168 -3.85 4.32 -13.11
N LYS A 169 -4.59 5.10 -13.92
CA LYS A 169 -6.02 5.37 -13.66
C LYS A 169 -6.85 4.09 -13.61
N GLY A 170 -6.63 3.19 -14.57
CA GLY A 170 -7.28 1.89 -14.60
C GLY A 170 -6.87 1.02 -13.41
N THR A 171 -5.59 1.02 -13.07
CA THR A 171 -5.00 0.33 -11.91
C THR A 171 -5.61 0.82 -10.60
N LEU A 172 -5.66 2.15 -10.39
CA LEU A 172 -6.26 2.73 -9.17
C LEU A 172 -7.71 2.25 -8.99
N VAL A 173 -8.52 2.32 -10.06
CA VAL A 173 -9.92 1.86 -10.00
C VAL A 173 -10.02 0.38 -9.62
N LYS A 174 -9.18 -0.49 -10.19
CA LYS A 174 -9.17 -1.92 -9.84
C LYS A 174 -8.76 -2.13 -8.38
N CYS A 175 -7.69 -1.45 -7.93
CA CYS A 175 -7.15 -1.62 -6.58
C CYS A 175 -8.09 -1.09 -5.49
N VAL A 176 -8.70 0.10 -5.66
CA VAL A 176 -9.61 0.65 -4.63
C VAL A 176 -10.92 -0.12 -4.50
N ASN A 177 -11.33 -0.84 -5.56
CA ASN A 177 -12.51 -1.70 -5.52
C ASN A 177 -12.21 -3.14 -5.05
N PHE A 178 -10.97 -3.46 -4.71
CA PHE A 178 -10.62 -4.75 -4.13
C PHE A 178 -10.82 -4.70 -2.61
N ASP A 179 -11.76 -5.47 -2.09
CA ASP A 179 -12.05 -5.57 -0.66
C ASP A 179 -11.25 -6.71 -0.03
N ILE A 180 -10.38 -6.37 0.93
CA ILE A 180 -9.58 -7.34 1.68
C ILE A 180 -10.37 -8.00 2.83
N THR A 181 -11.51 -7.46 3.22
CA THR A 181 -12.28 -7.88 4.39
C THR A 181 -12.53 -9.40 4.45
N PRO A 182 -12.92 -10.09 3.34
CA PRO A 182 -13.18 -11.52 3.38
C PRO A 182 -11.96 -12.39 3.76
N TYR A 183 -10.75 -11.87 3.58
CA TYR A 183 -9.48 -12.60 3.76
C TYR A 183 -8.83 -12.37 5.13
N LEU A 184 -9.21 -11.29 5.85
CA LEU A 184 -8.54 -10.85 7.08
C LEU A 184 -8.46 -11.93 8.16
N LYS A 185 -9.51 -12.74 8.35
CA LYS A 185 -9.55 -13.83 9.33
C LYS A 185 -8.52 -14.94 9.09
N ASP A 186 -8.04 -15.05 7.86
CA ASP A 186 -7.10 -16.08 7.42
C ASP A 186 -5.65 -15.57 7.38
N ILE A 187 -5.42 -14.28 7.60
CA ILE A 187 -4.10 -13.65 7.72
C ILE A 187 -3.56 -13.93 9.13
N LYS A 188 -2.55 -14.81 9.22
CA LYS A 188 -2.03 -15.32 10.50
C LYS A 188 -0.79 -14.62 11.05
N PRO A 189 0.08 -13.96 10.22
CA PRO A 189 1.26 -13.28 10.73
C PRO A 189 0.90 -12.27 11.82
N GLU A 190 1.78 -12.17 12.84
CA GLU A 190 1.71 -11.08 13.80
C GLU A 190 1.76 -9.74 13.08
N THR A 191 0.80 -8.86 13.36
CA THR A 191 0.60 -7.63 12.60
C THR A 191 0.43 -6.43 13.52
N LEU A 192 1.32 -5.46 13.37
CA LEU A 192 1.20 -4.14 14.00
C LEU A 192 0.49 -3.18 13.03
N LEU A 193 -0.64 -2.64 13.44
CA LEU A 193 -1.39 -1.61 12.72
C LEU A 193 -1.10 -0.25 13.38
N ILE A 194 -0.72 0.76 12.57
CA ILE A 194 -0.43 2.12 13.05
C ILE A 194 -1.29 3.10 12.28
N TYR A 195 -2.10 3.89 12.99
CA TYR A 195 -3.00 4.86 12.36
C TYR A 195 -2.95 6.21 13.08
N GLY A 196 -3.00 7.29 12.31
CA GLY A 196 -3.37 8.60 12.82
C GLY A 196 -4.87 8.66 13.12
N ASP A 197 -5.27 9.33 14.19
CA ASP A 197 -6.69 9.47 14.54
C ASP A 197 -7.43 10.48 13.66
N LYS A 198 -6.68 11.31 12.91
CA LYS A 198 -7.20 12.26 11.93
C LYS A 198 -6.98 11.82 10.48
N ASP A 199 -6.66 10.55 10.25
CA ASP A 199 -6.51 10.00 8.91
C ASP A 199 -7.87 9.96 8.20
N GLU A 200 -8.03 10.83 7.18
CA GLU A 200 -9.22 10.89 6.34
C GLU A 200 -9.16 9.94 5.14
N ALA A 201 -7.95 9.54 4.73
CA ALA A 201 -7.76 8.64 3.58
C ALA A 201 -8.06 7.19 3.95
N THR A 202 -7.56 6.76 5.10
CA THR A 202 -7.85 5.46 5.71
C THR A 202 -8.25 5.67 7.17
N PRO A 203 -9.51 6.03 7.45
CA PRO A 203 -9.95 6.38 8.79
C PRO A 203 -9.69 5.26 9.80
N ILE A 204 -9.38 5.64 11.05
CA ILE A 204 -8.99 4.71 12.14
C ILE A 204 -9.98 3.56 12.37
N TRP A 205 -11.27 3.72 11.99
CA TRP A 205 -12.22 2.62 12.08
C TRP A 205 -11.83 1.41 11.19
N MET A 206 -11.09 1.63 10.09
CA MET A 206 -10.55 0.54 9.26
C MET A 206 -9.51 -0.27 10.04
N GLY A 207 -8.60 0.42 10.76
CA GLY A 207 -7.63 -0.22 11.64
C GLY A 207 -8.29 -1.03 12.76
N LYS A 208 -9.32 -0.46 13.41
CA LYS A 208 -10.13 -1.17 14.41
C LYS A 208 -10.81 -2.41 13.84
N LYS A 209 -11.32 -2.31 12.61
CA LYS A 209 -11.95 -3.45 11.94
C LYS A 209 -10.94 -4.52 11.54
N MET A 210 -9.73 -4.14 11.13
CA MET A 210 -8.64 -5.09 10.87
C MET A 210 -8.21 -5.80 12.17
N GLU A 211 -8.03 -5.06 13.27
CA GLU A 211 -7.71 -5.62 14.59
C GLU A 211 -8.79 -6.60 15.08
N GLU A 212 -10.07 -6.29 14.86
CA GLU A 212 -11.19 -7.18 15.22
C GLU A 212 -11.17 -8.50 14.42
N LEU A 213 -10.84 -8.44 13.12
CA LEU A 213 -10.98 -9.58 12.21
C LEU A 213 -9.71 -10.42 12.07
N MET A 214 -8.53 -9.82 12.25
CA MET A 214 -7.25 -10.52 12.12
C MET A 214 -6.86 -11.16 13.47
N PRO A 215 -6.49 -12.45 13.50
CA PRO A 215 -6.28 -13.16 14.76
C PRO A 215 -5.09 -12.67 15.59
N ASN A 216 -4.09 -12.05 14.95
CA ASN A 216 -2.84 -11.63 15.57
C ASN A 216 -2.50 -10.15 15.25
N ALA A 217 -3.50 -9.29 15.14
CA ALA A 217 -3.28 -7.86 14.90
C ALA A 217 -3.40 -7.05 16.20
N THR A 218 -2.60 -5.99 16.30
CA THR A 218 -2.66 -4.99 17.38
C THR A 218 -2.63 -3.60 16.78
N LEU A 219 -3.55 -2.73 17.19
CA LEU A 219 -3.66 -1.36 16.72
C LEU A 219 -2.99 -0.37 17.69
N ILE A 220 -2.13 0.49 17.14
CA ILE A 220 -1.58 1.67 17.83
C ILE A 220 -2.08 2.92 17.13
N THR A 221 -2.60 3.85 17.92
CA THR A 221 -3.06 5.16 17.43
C THR A 221 -2.01 6.23 17.65
N PHE A 222 -1.75 7.02 16.60
CA PHE A 222 -0.96 8.24 16.68
C PHE A 222 -1.92 9.42 16.78
N GLU A 223 -2.10 9.89 18.01
CA GLU A 223 -3.03 10.97 18.34
C GLU A 223 -2.60 12.29 17.69
N GLY A 224 -3.56 12.99 17.12
CA GLY A 224 -3.38 14.28 16.45
C GLY A 224 -2.82 14.17 15.03
N ASP A 225 -2.55 12.99 14.54
CA ASP A 225 -1.88 12.75 13.25
C ASP A 225 -2.82 12.24 12.16
N ASP A 226 -2.40 12.44 10.92
CA ASP A 226 -3.12 12.07 9.71
C ASP A 226 -2.56 10.78 9.07
N HIS A 227 -2.77 10.65 7.75
CA HIS A 227 -2.33 9.51 6.95
C HIS A 227 -0.80 9.29 6.94
N PHE A 228 -0.02 10.32 7.28
CA PHE A 228 1.44 10.32 7.22
C PHE A 228 2.11 10.33 8.60
N ALA A 229 1.49 9.74 9.60
CA ALA A 229 1.99 9.67 10.97
C ALA A 229 3.46 9.22 11.07
N TYR A 230 3.90 8.31 10.21
CA TYR A 230 5.29 7.83 10.16
C TYR A 230 6.30 8.89 9.68
N ILE A 231 5.83 9.91 8.94
CA ILE A 231 6.64 11.05 8.48
C ILE A 231 6.61 12.18 9.51
N HIS A 232 5.44 12.47 10.08
CA HIS A 232 5.27 13.58 11.02
C HIS A 232 5.88 13.29 12.39
N GLN A 233 5.84 12.02 12.83
CA GLN A 233 6.40 11.56 14.09
C GLN A 233 7.44 10.42 13.90
N PRO A 234 8.52 10.64 13.12
CA PRO A 234 9.44 9.58 12.70
C PRO A 234 10.12 8.89 13.89
N ASP A 235 10.51 9.65 14.92
CA ASP A 235 11.15 9.08 16.11
C ASP A 235 10.19 8.23 16.95
N ARG A 236 8.92 8.62 17.05
CA ARG A 236 7.90 7.81 17.72
C ARG A 236 7.62 6.54 16.90
N PHE A 237 7.50 6.67 15.59
CA PHE A 237 7.29 5.54 14.69
C PHE A 237 8.43 4.52 14.81
N ASN A 238 9.69 4.98 14.79
CA ASN A 238 10.84 4.11 14.94
C ASN A 238 10.91 3.44 16.31
N ARG A 239 10.57 4.14 17.41
CA ARG A 239 10.49 3.51 18.75
C ARG A 239 9.41 2.42 18.82
N VAL A 240 8.27 2.62 18.16
CA VAL A 240 7.20 1.61 18.06
C VAL A 240 7.68 0.41 17.25
N LEU A 241 8.32 0.64 16.09
CA LEU A 241 8.92 -0.44 15.29
C LEU A 241 10.03 -1.17 16.05
N GLU A 242 10.88 -0.43 16.78
CA GLU A 242 11.93 -1.04 17.61
C GLU A 242 11.34 -1.98 18.67
N ALA A 243 10.35 -1.50 19.42
CA ALA A 243 9.69 -2.33 20.44
C ALA A 243 9.05 -3.59 19.82
N TYR A 244 8.45 -3.46 18.65
CA TYR A 244 7.79 -4.54 17.92
C TYR A 244 8.77 -5.56 17.35
N LEU A 245 9.91 -5.12 16.83
CA LEU A 245 10.89 -5.97 16.14
C LEU A 245 12.12 -6.34 17.00
N LYS A 246 12.21 -5.84 18.25
CA LYS A 246 13.40 -6.01 19.09
C LYS A 246 13.79 -7.47 19.33
N SER A 247 12.81 -8.38 19.44
CA SER A 247 13.06 -9.82 19.59
C SER A 247 13.65 -10.46 18.33
N ASP A 248 13.64 -9.76 17.20
CA ASP A 248 14.10 -10.23 15.89
C ASP A 248 15.47 -9.63 15.49
N TYR A 249 16.08 -8.85 16.37
CA TYR A 249 17.42 -8.29 16.14
C TYR A 249 18.50 -9.37 16.25
N ASP A 250 19.40 -9.41 15.26
CA ASP A 250 20.61 -10.25 15.24
C ASP A 250 21.86 -9.45 15.65
#